data_a8bcf17cb51f2950ef39f0524af68143
#
_entry.id   a8bcf17cb51f2950ef39f0524af68143
#
_cell.length_a   1.000
_cell.length_b   1.000
_cell.length_c   1.000
_cell.angle_alpha   90.00
_cell.angle_beta   90.00
_cell.angle_gamma   90.00
#
_symmetry.space_group_name_H-M   'P 1'
#
loop_
_entity.id
_entity.type
_entity.pdbx_description
1 polymer ?
#
loop_
_entity_poly.entity_id
_entity_poly.type
_entity_poly.pdbx_seq_one_letter_code
_entity_poly.pdbx_strand_id
1 'polypeptide(L)'
;MSVPENEAMAGRADTSLSCQQYGDREVISNSVSASLDVNPFVGEGGAYDSVRPAYPDEAVAALIDAAQRARRENMPGRGGPLRAADIGAGTGKMSELLARGGLLVDAVEPSEAMRAQASLIEGVTWHEGVAEETGLPNGVYDIVVFAQSWHWMDSERAGLEAARILAPGGALAIVWNQMAVSIPWVHRLTRIMRSGDVHRPDRPPMPGGGFAPMTLTQVAWEDRMTPEEILTLGTTRSSYIRSSE
;
A
#
# COMPACT_ATOMS: atom_id res chain seq x y z
N MET A 1 38.63 -29.56 -23.47
CA MET A 1 38.48 -28.22 -22.83
C MET A 1 37.06 -28.16 -22.31
N SER A 2 36.90 -28.43 -21.02
CA SER A 2 35.61 -28.47 -20.34
C SER A 2 35.37 -27.15 -19.64
N VAL A 3 34.21 -26.55 -19.86
CA VAL A 3 33.74 -25.33 -19.17
C VAL A 3 33.10 -25.78 -17.88
N PRO A 4 33.41 -25.18 -16.70
CA PRO A 4 32.76 -25.56 -15.47
C PRO A 4 31.38 -24.91 -15.35
N GLU A 5 30.41 -25.71 -14.89
CA GLU A 5 29.08 -25.31 -14.52
C GLU A 5 29.15 -24.37 -13.28
N ASN A 6 28.38 -23.28 -13.36
CA ASN A 6 28.30 -22.28 -12.31
C ASN A 6 27.12 -22.65 -11.40
N GLU A 7 27.40 -23.19 -10.22
CA GLU A 7 26.43 -23.45 -9.18
C GLU A 7 25.84 -22.14 -8.63
N ALA A 8 24.54 -21.98 -8.76
CA ALA A 8 23.78 -20.91 -8.17
C ALA A 8 23.63 -21.17 -6.66
N MET A 9 24.35 -20.44 -5.84
CA MET A 9 24.16 -20.41 -4.38
C MET A 9 22.91 -19.63 -4.03
N ALA A 10 21.84 -20.35 -3.71
CA ALA A 10 20.65 -19.80 -3.06
C ALA A 10 20.96 -19.56 -1.57
N GLY A 11 21.34 -18.35 -1.23
CA GLY A 11 21.47 -17.90 0.15
C GLY A 11 20.11 -17.63 0.77
N ARG A 12 19.61 -18.52 1.62
CA ARG A 12 18.50 -18.23 2.54
C ARG A 12 19.01 -17.25 3.59
N ALA A 13 18.52 -16.00 3.55
CA ALA A 13 18.69 -15.06 4.64
C ALA A 13 17.58 -15.29 5.67
N ASP A 14 17.93 -15.98 6.74
CA ASP A 14 17.16 -16.04 7.99
C ASP A 14 17.39 -14.72 8.72
N THR A 15 16.39 -13.85 8.79
CA THR A 15 16.48 -12.58 9.51
C THR A 15 15.41 -12.52 10.58
N SER A 16 15.68 -13.21 11.69
CA SER A 16 15.03 -12.93 12.96
C SER A 16 15.63 -11.65 13.55
N LEU A 17 14.93 -10.51 13.48
CA LEU A 17 15.32 -9.28 14.15
C LEU A 17 14.73 -9.24 15.55
N SER A 18 15.61 -9.38 16.55
CA SER A 18 15.30 -9.15 17.96
C SER A 18 15.08 -7.67 18.25
N CYS A 19 13.98 -7.37 18.95
CA CYS A 19 13.66 -6.04 19.45
C CYS A 19 14.66 -5.65 20.57
N GLN A 20 15.52 -4.65 20.32
CA GLN A 20 16.32 -3.99 21.38
C GLN A 20 15.60 -2.73 21.84
N GLN A 21 15.42 -2.64 23.17
CA GLN A 21 14.87 -1.48 23.87
C GLN A 21 15.72 -0.23 23.60
N TYR A 22 15.09 0.84 23.13
CA TYR A 22 15.67 2.18 23.09
C TYR A 22 15.17 2.98 24.28
N GLY A 23 16.14 3.47 25.04
CA GLY A 23 15.93 4.34 26.20
C GLY A 23 15.42 5.74 25.82
N ASP A 24 14.84 6.37 26.82
CA ASP A 24 14.23 7.70 26.83
C ASP A 24 15.06 8.77 26.09
N ARG A 25 14.48 9.36 25.06
CA ARG A 25 14.88 10.65 24.51
C ARG A 25 13.65 11.53 24.38
N GLU A 26 13.75 12.71 25.03
CA GLU A 26 12.76 13.78 24.96
C GLU A 26 12.34 14.04 23.51
N VAL A 27 11.05 13.90 23.27
CA VAL A 27 10.41 14.31 22.01
C VAL A 27 10.19 15.81 22.11
N ILE A 28 11.05 16.58 21.43
CA ILE A 28 10.78 18.00 21.19
C ILE A 28 9.59 18.04 20.21
N SER A 29 8.43 18.39 20.73
CA SER A 29 7.21 18.62 19.95
C SER A 29 7.41 19.91 19.15
N ASN A 30 7.92 19.79 17.92
CA ASN A 30 7.67 20.79 16.92
C ASN A 30 6.29 20.54 16.32
N SER A 31 5.31 21.31 16.77
CA SER A 31 4.02 21.45 16.11
C SER A 31 4.24 22.12 14.75
N VAL A 32 4.63 21.36 13.75
CA VAL A 32 4.45 21.75 12.35
C VAL A 32 2.96 21.59 12.09
N SER A 33 2.27 22.75 12.03
CA SER A 33 0.94 22.83 11.43
C SER A 33 1.06 22.21 10.04
N ALA A 34 0.62 20.95 9.91
CA ALA A 34 0.42 20.33 8.61
C ALA A 34 -0.71 21.12 7.95
N SER A 35 -0.36 22.06 7.07
CA SER A 35 -1.26 22.48 6.03
C SER A 35 -1.73 21.20 5.35
N LEU A 36 -3.04 20.98 5.27
CA LEU A 36 -3.66 19.95 4.46
C LEU A 36 -3.11 20.13 3.05
N ASP A 37 -2.03 19.42 2.74
CA ASP A 37 -1.45 19.39 1.42
C ASP A 37 -2.55 18.87 0.49
N VAL A 38 -3.08 19.76 -0.33
CA VAL A 38 -4.10 19.45 -1.34
C VAL A 38 -3.60 18.24 -2.11
N ASN A 39 -4.40 17.17 -2.15
CA ASN A 39 -4.09 15.97 -2.90
C ASN A 39 -3.79 16.37 -4.36
N PRO A 40 -2.55 16.24 -4.87
CA PRO A 40 -2.15 16.73 -6.19
C PRO A 40 -2.84 15.98 -7.33
N PHE A 41 -3.59 14.92 -7.04
CA PHE A 41 -4.27 14.09 -8.01
C PHE A 41 -5.74 14.48 -8.27
N VAL A 42 -6.20 15.60 -7.70
CA VAL A 42 -7.54 16.15 -7.98
C VAL A 42 -7.56 16.69 -9.41
N GLY A 43 -7.96 15.84 -10.37
CA GLY A 43 -8.15 16.23 -11.78
C GLY A 43 -7.37 15.43 -12.83
N GLU A 44 -6.39 14.62 -12.46
CA GLU A 44 -5.55 13.89 -13.43
C GLU A 44 -5.79 12.38 -13.37
N GLY A 45 -6.58 11.87 -14.27
CA GLY A 45 -6.94 10.47 -14.15
C GLY A 45 -6.48 9.54 -15.26
N GLY A 46 -6.58 9.90 -16.53
CA GLY A 46 -6.40 8.95 -17.64
C GLY A 46 -4.95 8.50 -17.87
N ALA A 47 -3.97 9.42 -17.82
CA ALA A 47 -2.56 9.09 -17.97
C ALA A 47 -1.97 8.45 -16.70
N TYR A 48 -2.56 8.72 -15.54
CA TYR A 48 -2.11 8.18 -14.27
C TYR A 48 -2.28 6.66 -14.20
N ASP A 49 -3.41 6.15 -14.61
CA ASP A 49 -3.74 4.73 -14.46
C ASP A 49 -2.95 3.83 -15.42
N SER A 50 -2.69 4.31 -16.65
CA SER A 50 -2.10 3.50 -17.70
C SER A 50 -0.63 3.11 -17.45
N VAL A 51 0.13 3.92 -16.70
CA VAL A 51 1.58 3.72 -16.49
C VAL A 51 1.97 3.39 -15.05
N ARG A 52 1.03 3.50 -14.10
CA ARG A 52 1.31 3.11 -12.71
C ARG A 52 1.38 1.59 -12.58
N PRO A 53 2.46 1.05 -11.99
CA PRO A 53 2.61 -0.39 -11.81
C PRO A 53 1.41 -0.99 -11.07
N ALA A 54 0.97 -2.17 -11.50
CA ALA A 54 0.06 -3.01 -10.73
C ALA A 54 0.78 -3.65 -9.53
N TYR A 55 0.18 -4.65 -8.92
CA TYR A 55 0.80 -5.42 -7.84
C TYR A 55 0.95 -6.86 -8.30
N PRO A 56 2.08 -7.53 -7.99
CA PRO A 56 2.27 -8.92 -8.36
C PRO A 56 1.31 -9.83 -7.60
N ASP A 57 0.88 -10.92 -8.24
CA ASP A 57 -0.06 -11.89 -7.68
C ASP A 57 0.38 -12.42 -6.31
N GLU A 58 1.68 -12.61 -6.12
CA GLU A 58 2.26 -13.05 -4.84
C GLU A 58 2.01 -12.04 -3.70
N ALA A 59 2.06 -10.74 -3.97
CA ALA A 59 1.75 -9.72 -2.98
C ALA A 59 0.26 -9.75 -2.62
N VAL A 60 -0.61 -9.88 -3.63
CA VAL A 60 -2.06 -10.00 -3.43
C VAL A 60 -2.40 -11.27 -2.65
N ALA A 61 -1.78 -12.40 -3.00
CA ALA A 61 -1.93 -13.67 -2.28
C ALA A 61 -1.53 -13.53 -0.80
N ALA A 62 -0.43 -12.82 -0.51
CA ALA A 62 -0.02 -12.58 0.88
C ALA A 62 -1.05 -11.77 1.68
N LEU A 63 -1.74 -10.80 1.08
CA LEU A 63 -2.83 -10.05 1.70
C LEU A 63 -4.03 -10.96 1.99
N ILE A 64 -4.42 -11.78 1.02
CA ILE A 64 -5.53 -12.72 1.17
C ILE A 64 -5.22 -13.75 2.26
N ASP A 65 -4.01 -14.28 2.28
CA ASP A 65 -3.55 -15.21 3.32
C ASP A 65 -3.56 -14.58 4.72
N ALA A 66 -3.18 -13.30 4.83
CA ALA A 66 -3.26 -12.57 6.09
C ALA A 66 -4.71 -12.44 6.57
N ALA A 67 -5.65 -12.07 5.70
CA ALA A 67 -7.07 -12.00 6.00
C ALA A 67 -7.64 -13.35 6.42
N GLN A 68 -7.26 -14.41 5.70
CA GLN A 68 -7.70 -15.79 6.02
C GLN A 68 -7.18 -16.26 7.39
N ARG A 69 -5.90 -16.00 7.69
CA ARG A 69 -5.31 -16.33 9.00
C ARG A 69 -6.03 -15.58 10.12
N ALA A 70 -6.18 -14.25 9.96
CA ALA A 70 -6.87 -13.40 10.92
C ALA A 70 -8.27 -13.94 11.23
N ARG A 71 -9.06 -14.28 10.20
CA ARG A 71 -10.40 -14.85 10.37
C ARG A 71 -10.37 -16.22 11.07
N ARG A 72 -9.47 -17.12 10.66
CA ARG A 72 -9.39 -18.46 11.27
C ARG A 72 -9.04 -18.41 12.76
N GLU A 73 -8.12 -17.54 13.13
CA GLU A 73 -7.60 -17.46 14.50
C GLU A 73 -8.55 -16.73 15.44
N ASN A 74 -9.20 -15.68 14.97
CA ASN A 74 -9.95 -14.76 15.83
C ASN A 74 -11.48 -14.88 15.69
N MET A 75 -11.97 -15.46 14.59
CA MET A 75 -13.40 -15.59 14.30
C MET A 75 -13.74 -17.00 13.81
N PRO A 76 -13.44 -18.05 14.57
CA PRO A 76 -13.74 -19.42 14.18
C PRO A 76 -15.25 -19.58 13.96
N GLY A 77 -15.63 -20.08 12.78
CA GLY A 77 -17.05 -20.26 12.41
C GLY A 77 -17.68 -19.08 11.63
N ARG A 78 -17.00 -17.95 11.45
CA ARG A 78 -17.47 -16.90 10.53
C ARG A 78 -17.35 -17.40 9.09
N GLY A 79 -18.50 -17.70 8.47
CA GLY A 79 -18.60 -18.14 7.08
C GLY A 79 -18.70 -16.97 6.10
N GLY A 80 -18.84 -17.30 4.81
CA GLY A 80 -18.99 -16.34 3.71
C GLY A 80 -17.64 -15.82 3.16
N PRO A 81 -17.68 -15.00 2.11
CA PRO A 81 -16.50 -14.42 1.50
C PRO A 81 -15.75 -13.51 2.49
N LEU A 82 -14.44 -13.38 2.28
CA LEU A 82 -13.65 -12.39 3.01
C LEU A 82 -14.07 -10.98 2.60
N ARG A 83 -14.00 -10.05 3.54
CA ARG A 83 -14.29 -8.63 3.28
C ARG A 83 -13.03 -7.79 3.44
N ALA A 84 -12.74 -6.98 2.44
CA ALA A 84 -11.64 -6.02 2.46
C ALA A 84 -12.16 -4.59 2.39
N ALA A 85 -11.47 -3.67 3.07
CA ALA A 85 -11.59 -2.25 2.81
C ALA A 85 -10.27 -1.77 2.18
N ASP A 86 -10.33 -1.17 0.97
CA ASP A 86 -9.19 -0.55 0.29
C ASP A 86 -9.28 0.97 0.46
N ILE A 87 -8.35 1.55 1.24
CA ILE A 87 -8.41 2.93 1.69
C ILE A 87 -7.43 3.82 0.91
N GLY A 88 -7.96 4.87 0.30
CA GLY A 88 -7.26 5.65 -0.70
C GLY A 88 -7.09 4.83 -1.98
N ALA A 89 -8.18 4.22 -2.43
CA ALA A 89 -8.19 3.22 -3.50
C ALA A 89 -7.78 3.77 -4.87
N GLY A 90 -7.81 5.11 -5.05
CA GLY A 90 -7.48 5.75 -6.31
C GLY A 90 -8.40 5.28 -7.45
N THR A 91 -7.82 4.72 -8.50
CA THR A 91 -8.55 4.14 -9.64
C THR A 91 -8.96 2.68 -9.43
N GLY A 92 -8.66 2.08 -8.27
CA GLY A 92 -9.12 0.75 -7.88
C GLY A 92 -8.21 -0.42 -8.26
N LYS A 93 -6.96 -0.20 -8.59
CA LYS A 93 -6.02 -1.29 -8.97
C LYS A 93 -5.93 -2.39 -7.91
N MET A 94 -5.79 -2.03 -6.63
CA MET A 94 -5.75 -3.01 -5.55
C MET A 94 -7.13 -3.60 -5.30
N SER A 95 -8.18 -2.78 -5.33
CA SER A 95 -9.56 -3.24 -5.19
C SER A 95 -9.92 -4.33 -6.19
N GLU A 96 -9.56 -4.14 -7.48
CA GLU A 96 -9.79 -5.13 -8.54
C GLU A 96 -9.07 -6.45 -8.26
N LEU A 97 -7.80 -6.38 -7.85
CA LEU A 97 -7.01 -7.57 -7.56
C LEU A 97 -7.55 -8.35 -6.36
N LEU A 98 -7.98 -7.65 -5.31
CA LEU A 98 -8.62 -8.28 -4.15
C LEU A 98 -9.96 -8.91 -4.53
N ALA A 99 -10.79 -8.24 -5.34
CA ALA A 99 -12.06 -8.77 -5.82
C ALA A 99 -11.86 -10.00 -6.70
N ARG A 100 -10.90 -9.99 -7.63
CA ARG A 100 -10.49 -11.16 -8.41
C ARG A 100 -9.99 -12.32 -7.54
N GLY A 101 -9.40 -12.01 -6.39
CA GLY A 101 -9.02 -12.98 -5.37
C GLY A 101 -10.20 -13.52 -4.54
N GLY A 102 -11.44 -13.12 -4.86
CA GLY A 102 -12.67 -13.62 -4.24
C GLY A 102 -13.11 -12.87 -2.98
N LEU A 103 -12.57 -11.69 -2.72
CA LEU A 103 -13.00 -10.83 -1.60
C LEU A 103 -14.16 -9.93 -2.04
N LEU A 104 -15.05 -9.60 -1.10
CA LEU A 104 -15.93 -8.45 -1.24
C LEU A 104 -15.17 -7.20 -0.79
N VAL A 105 -15.09 -6.20 -1.66
CA VAL A 105 -14.24 -5.02 -1.43
C VAL A 105 -15.11 -3.77 -1.32
N ASP A 106 -14.91 -3.02 -0.23
CA ASP A 106 -15.38 -1.66 -0.11
C ASP A 106 -14.18 -0.72 -0.34
N ALA A 107 -14.21 0.03 -1.46
CA ALA A 107 -13.15 0.94 -1.90
C ALA A 107 -13.49 2.36 -1.47
N VAL A 108 -12.62 3.01 -0.68
CA VAL A 108 -12.79 4.37 -0.17
C VAL A 108 -11.81 5.30 -0.86
N GLU A 109 -12.32 6.33 -1.54
CA GLU A 109 -11.50 7.32 -2.26
C GLU A 109 -12.18 8.69 -2.22
N PRO A 110 -11.51 9.77 -1.76
CA PRO A 110 -12.11 11.10 -1.72
C PRO A 110 -12.28 11.75 -3.09
N SER A 111 -11.42 11.44 -4.07
CA SER A 111 -11.43 12.06 -5.38
C SER A 111 -12.54 11.47 -6.27
N GLU A 112 -13.55 12.29 -6.62
CA GLU A 112 -14.58 11.90 -7.58
C GLU A 112 -13.97 11.56 -8.95
N ALA A 113 -12.97 12.31 -9.40
CA ALA A 113 -12.29 12.09 -10.67
C ALA A 113 -11.59 10.72 -10.73
N MET A 114 -11.03 10.25 -9.62
CA MET A 114 -10.43 8.91 -9.50
C MET A 114 -11.52 7.82 -9.49
N ARG A 115 -12.56 8.00 -8.67
CA ARG A 115 -13.68 7.05 -8.63
C ARG A 115 -14.40 6.92 -9.98
N ALA A 116 -14.54 8.02 -10.72
CA ALA A 116 -15.18 8.01 -12.04
C ALA A 116 -14.42 7.23 -13.12
N GLN A 117 -13.09 7.05 -12.93
CA GLN A 117 -12.26 6.26 -13.83
C GLN A 117 -12.23 4.78 -13.46
N ALA A 118 -12.59 4.47 -12.23
CA ALA A 118 -12.74 3.10 -11.81
C ALA A 118 -13.81 2.42 -12.66
N SER A 119 -13.43 1.40 -13.37
CA SER A 119 -14.35 0.54 -14.09
C SER A 119 -15.38 -0.05 -13.12
N LEU A 120 -16.55 -0.42 -13.61
CA LEU A 120 -17.47 -1.26 -12.85
C LEU A 120 -16.80 -2.61 -12.61
N ILE A 121 -16.19 -2.76 -11.44
CA ILE A 121 -15.51 -3.99 -11.04
C ILE A 121 -16.50 -4.80 -10.21
N GLU A 122 -16.79 -6.01 -10.66
CA GLU A 122 -17.64 -6.94 -9.91
C GLU A 122 -17.01 -7.23 -8.54
N GLY A 123 -17.80 -7.16 -7.48
CA GLY A 123 -17.34 -7.39 -6.10
C GLY A 123 -16.73 -6.16 -5.42
N VAL A 124 -16.68 -5.00 -6.07
CA VAL A 124 -16.23 -3.73 -5.50
C VAL A 124 -17.38 -2.75 -5.33
N THR A 125 -17.52 -2.22 -4.11
CA THR A 125 -18.45 -1.11 -3.79
C THR A 125 -17.64 0.14 -3.50
N TRP A 126 -17.99 1.26 -4.15
CA TRP A 126 -17.26 2.53 -4.00
C TRP A 126 -17.92 3.44 -2.97
N HIS A 127 -17.09 4.07 -2.15
CA HIS A 127 -17.49 5.03 -1.13
C HIS A 127 -16.65 6.31 -1.27
N GLU A 128 -17.31 7.46 -1.10
CA GLU A 128 -16.62 8.71 -0.89
C GLU A 128 -16.23 8.82 0.58
N GLY A 129 -14.95 9.08 0.86
CA GLY A 129 -14.46 9.20 2.22
C GLY A 129 -12.96 9.41 2.28
N VAL A 130 -12.47 9.76 3.45
CA VAL A 130 -11.03 9.89 3.75
C VAL A 130 -10.61 8.78 4.70
N ALA A 131 -9.32 8.55 4.81
CA ALA A 131 -8.78 7.47 5.63
C ALA A 131 -9.08 7.62 7.11
N GLU A 132 -9.18 8.85 7.58
CA GLU A 132 -9.44 9.23 8.96
C GLU A 132 -10.92 9.15 9.35
N GLU A 133 -11.80 9.05 8.33
CA GLU A 133 -13.26 8.97 8.48
C GLU A 133 -13.85 8.32 7.22
N THR A 134 -13.84 6.99 7.19
CA THR A 134 -14.22 6.21 6.00
C THR A 134 -15.72 6.12 5.77
N GLY A 135 -16.53 6.35 6.80
CA GLY A 135 -17.98 6.09 6.79
C GLY A 135 -18.36 4.59 6.79
N LEU A 136 -17.38 3.69 6.79
CA LEU A 136 -17.61 2.25 6.76
C LEU A 136 -18.10 1.71 8.12
N PRO A 137 -18.82 0.58 8.17
CA PRO A 137 -19.35 -0.01 9.39
C PRO A 137 -18.25 -0.56 10.30
N ASN A 138 -18.52 -0.53 11.63
CA ASN A 138 -17.59 -1.04 12.65
C ASN A 138 -17.47 -2.56 12.60
N GLY A 139 -16.25 -3.09 12.74
CA GLY A 139 -16.00 -4.50 13.05
C GLY A 139 -16.37 -5.48 11.92
N VAL A 140 -16.32 -5.03 10.67
CA VAL A 140 -16.84 -5.81 9.53
C VAL A 140 -15.72 -6.45 8.70
N TYR A 141 -14.57 -5.79 8.56
CA TYR A 141 -13.57 -6.17 7.58
C TYR A 141 -12.55 -7.15 8.13
N ASP A 142 -12.22 -8.16 7.35
CA ASP A 142 -11.17 -9.13 7.67
C ASP A 142 -9.79 -8.55 7.43
N ILE A 143 -9.70 -7.62 6.46
CA ILE A 143 -8.48 -6.87 6.14
C ILE A 143 -8.82 -5.43 5.73
N VAL A 144 -7.99 -4.50 6.20
CA VAL A 144 -7.93 -3.12 5.71
C VAL A 144 -6.60 -2.93 5.00
N VAL A 145 -6.65 -2.42 3.76
CA VAL A 145 -5.46 -2.25 2.91
C VAL A 145 -5.27 -0.76 2.58
N PHE A 146 -4.05 -0.31 2.71
CA PHE A 146 -3.56 0.99 2.24
C PHE A 146 -2.51 0.74 1.15
N ALA A 147 -2.91 0.81 -0.11
CA ALA A 147 -2.02 0.55 -1.23
C ALA A 147 -1.52 1.86 -1.86
N GLN A 148 -0.25 2.20 -1.66
CA GLN A 148 0.37 3.48 -2.10
C GLN A 148 -0.30 4.74 -1.55
N SER A 149 -1.08 4.65 -0.49
CA SER A 149 -1.89 5.75 0.04
C SER A 149 -1.47 6.24 1.42
N TRP A 150 -0.87 5.40 2.25
CA TRP A 150 -0.55 5.67 3.65
C TRP A 150 0.19 6.98 3.92
N HIS A 151 1.10 7.38 3.05
CA HIS A 151 1.93 8.58 3.22
C HIS A 151 1.20 9.92 3.02
N TRP A 152 -0.08 9.87 2.63
CA TRP A 152 -0.94 11.04 2.48
C TRP A 152 -1.84 11.30 3.70
N MET A 153 -1.81 10.43 4.68
CA MET A 153 -2.80 10.37 5.75
C MET A 153 -2.20 10.72 7.10
N ASP A 154 -3.04 11.17 8.02
CA ASP A 154 -2.69 11.19 9.43
C ASP A 154 -2.62 9.75 9.95
N SER A 155 -1.42 9.24 10.14
CA SER A 155 -1.17 7.83 10.47
C SER A 155 -1.82 7.38 11.79
N GLU A 156 -1.98 8.28 12.76
CA GLU A 156 -2.64 7.99 14.03
C GLU A 156 -4.15 7.87 13.85
N ARG A 157 -4.77 8.85 13.21
CA ARG A 157 -6.22 8.87 12.97
C ARG A 157 -6.65 7.79 12.00
N ALA A 158 -5.93 7.61 10.89
CA ALA A 158 -6.19 6.54 9.93
C ALA A 158 -6.02 5.15 10.55
N GLY A 159 -5.04 4.97 11.43
CA GLY A 159 -4.87 3.72 12.19
C GLY A 159 -6.02 3.45 13.15
N LEU A 160 -6.51 4.47 13.87
CA LEU A 160 -7.67 4.36 14.75
C LEU A 160 -8.95 4.01 13.96
N GLU A 161 -9.15 4.63 12.82
CA GLU A 161 -10.27 4.34 11.93
C GLU A 161 -10.19 2.92 11.35
N ALA A 162 -9.01 2.49 10.90
CA ALA A 162 -8.77 1.12 10.45
C ALA A 162 -9.10 0.10 11.57
N ALA A 163 -8.66 0.37 12.80
CA ALA A 163 -8.99 -0.48 13.95
C ALA A 163 -10.49 -0.54 14.24
N ARG A 164 -11.22 0.58 14.05
CA ARG A 164 -12.67 0.64 14.23
C ARG A 164 -13.43 -0.23 13.24
N ILE A 165 -13.04 -0.21 11.96
CA ILE A 165 -13.75 -0.93 10.90
C ILE A 165 -13.33 -2.41 10.80
N LEU A 166 -12.11 -2.76 11.24
CA LEU A 166 -11.66 -4.15 11.30
C LEU A 166 -12.50 -5.00 12.25
N ALA A 167 -12.81 -6.20 11.81
CA ALA A 167 -13.37 -7.23 12.68
C ALA A 167 -12.35 -7.60 13.77
N PRO A 168 -12.79 -8.15 14.91
CA PRO A 168 -11.87 -8.57 15.98
C PRO A 168 -10.74 -9.46 15.45
N GLY A 169 -9.49 -9.01 15.64
CA GLY A 169 -8.30 -9.69 15.13
C GLY A 169 -8.11 -9.63 13.63
N GLY A 170 -8.84 -8.77 12.91
CA GLY A 170 -8.62 -8.52 11.49
C GLY A 170 -7.23 -7.92 11.19
N ALA A 171 -6.79 -7.99 9.96
CA ALA A 171 -5.46 -7.58 9.54
C ALA A 171 -5.43 -6.16 8.96
N LEU A 172 -4.44 -5.36 9.35
CA LEU A 172 -4.07 -4.12 8.67
C LEU A 172 -2.87 -4.37 7.75
N ALA A 173 -2.98 -3.98 6.49
CA ALA A 173 -1.90 -4.09 5.51
C ALA A 173 -1.58 -2.73 4.88
N ILE A 174 -0.29 -2.40 4.80
CA ILE A 174 0.22 -1.21 4.13
C ILE A 174 1.15 -1.67 3.02
N VAL A 175 0.86 -1.30 1.78
CA VAL A 175 1.51 -1.83 0.58
C VAL A 175 2.18 -0.72 -0.21
N TRP A 176 3.44 -0.95 -0.60
CA TRP A 176 4.17 -0.06 -1.50
C TRP A 176 4.87 -0.81 -2.61
N ASN A 177 4.76 -0.31 -3.82
CA ASN A 177 5.68 -0.62 -4.90
C ASN A 177 6.91 0.28 -4.77
N GLN A 178 8.07 -0.33 -4.70
CA GLN A 178 9.35 0.38 -4.62
C GLN A 178 10.25 -0.01 -5.79
N MET A 179 10.97 0.96 -6.32
CA MET A 179 11.99 0.71 -7.32
C MET A 179 13.21 0.01 -6.69
N ALA A 180 13.80 -0.96 -7.39
CA ALA A 180 14.97 -1.70 -6.96
C ALA A 180 16.24 -0.82 -7.02
N VAL A 181 16.39 0.08 -6.05
CA VAL A 181 17.51 1.06 -6.01
C VAL A 181 18.89 0.43 -5.81
N SER A 182 18.96 -0.86 -5.52
CA SER A 182 20.20 -1.63 -5.56
C SER A 182 20.78 -1.76 -6.97
N ILE A 183 19.94 -1.59 -8.00
CA ILE A 183 20.34 -1.57 -9.41
C ILE A 183 20.79 -0.15 -9.78
N PRO A 184 22.04 0.08 -10.22
CA PRO A 184 22.61 1.43 -10.37
C PRO A 184 21.83 2.36 -11.30
N TRP A 185 21.31 1.86 -12.43
CA TRP A 185 20.54 2.69 -13.35
C TRP A 185 19.14 3.02 -12.79
N VAL A 186 18.51 2.10 -12.05
CA VAL A 186 17.23 2.34 -11.37
C VAL A 186 17.42 3.41 -10.30
N HIS A 187 18.49 3.32 -9.50
CA HIS A 187 18.83 4.35 -8.52
C HIS A 187 19.01 5.72 -9.16
N ARG A 188 19.69 5.78 -10.32
CA ARG A 188 19.82 7.04 -11.06
C ARG A 188 18.47 7.56 -11.55
N LEU A 189 17.60 6.68 -12.03
CA LEU A 189 16.25 7.01 -12.49
C LEU A 189 15.40 7.61 -11.35
N THR A 190 15.42 7.00 -10.16
CA THR A 190 14.68 7.51 -9.00
C THR A 190 15.10 8.92 -8.61
N ARG A 191 16.38 9.24 -8.74
CA ARG A 191 16.90 10.61 -8.49
C ARG A 191 16.40 11.61 -9.53
N ILE A 192 16.34 11.20 -10.80
CA ILE A 192 15.82 12.05 -11.89
C ILE A 192 14.33 12.31 -11.67
N MET A 193 13.57 11.28 -11.37
CA MET A 193 12.12 11.35 -11.10
C MET A 193 11.80 12.01 -9.76
N ARG A 194 12.78 12.36 -8.93
CA ARG A 194 12.60 12.83 -7.55
C ARG A 194 11.63 11.98 -6.76
N SER A 195 11.65 10.66 -7.01
CA SER A 195 10.83 9.73 -6.27
C SER A 195 11.44 9.55 -4.87
N GLY A 196 10.91 10.29 -3.89
CA GLY A 196 11.35 10.22 -2.49
C GLY A 196 10.83 9.00 -1.73
N ASP A 197 10.15 8.10 -2.41
CA ASP A 197 9.36 7.00 -1.86
C ASP A 197 10.22 5.80 -1.45
N VAL A 198 11.35 6.02 -0.85
CA VAL A 198 12.13 4.92 -0.31
C VAL A 198 11.63 4.65 1.12
N HIS A 199 10.60 3.80 1.22
CA HIS A 199 10.22 3.24 2.51
C HIS A 199 11.33 2.30 2.98
N ARG A 200 11.84 2.58 4.14
CA ARG A 200 12.96 1.84 4.68
C ARG A 200 12.45 0.69 5.54
N PRO A 201 12.91 -0.54 5.30
CA PRO A 201 12.53 -1.70 6.12
C PRO A 201 12.84 -1.53 7.61
N ASP A 202 13.86 -0.72 7.93
CA ASP A 202 14.26 -0.40 9.30
C ASP A 202 13.39 0.69 9.96
N ARG A 203 12.44 1.26 9.23
CA ARG A 203 11.48 2.26 9.72
C ARG A 203 10.06 1.94 9.23
N PRO A 204 9.46 0.86 9.74
CA PRO A 204 8.09 0.53 9.36
C PRO A 204 7.13 1.64 9.80
N PRO A 205 6.00 1.81 9.10
CA PRO A 205 4.96 2.73 9.53
C PRO A 205 4.44 2.31 10.91
N MET A 206 4.06 3.30 11.71
CA MET A 206 3.46 3.07 13.01
C MET A 206 2.04 3.62 13.00
N PRO A 207 1.03 2.79 12.73
CA PRO A 207 -0.35 3.20 12.77
C PRO A 207 -0.81 3.39 14.24
N GLY A 208 -1.71 4.34 14.47
CA GLY A 208 -2.51 4.39 15.70
C GLY A 208 -3.36 3.14 15.87
N GLY A 209 -4.18 3.07 16.94
CA GLY A 209 -5.18 2.00 17.08
C GLY A 209 -4.71 0.71 17.77
N GLY A 210 -3.48 0.67 18.29
CA GLY A 210 -3.00 -0.43 19.12
C GLY A 210 -2.73 -1.74 18.37
N PHE A 211 -2.33 -1.66 17.12
CA PHE A 211 -1.94 -2.83 16.34
C PHE A 211 -0.69 -3.52 16.92
N ALA A 212 -0.61 -4.83 16.74
CA ALA A 212 0.59 -5.60 17.01
C ALA A 212 1.76 -5.11 16.12
N PRO A 213 3.02 -5.41 16.49
CA PRO A 213 4.17 -5.08 15.65
C PRO A 213 3.99 -5.60 14.22
N MET A 214 4.30 -4.75 13.24
CA MET A 214 4.12 -5.08 11.83
C MET A 214 5.15 -6.12 11.35
N THR A 215 4.70 -7.06 10.52
CA THR A 215 5.56 -7.99 9.81
C THR A 215 5.82 -7.45 8.41
N LEU A 216 7.09 -7.41 7.99
CA LEU A 216 7.46 -7.03 6.64
C LEU A 216 7.50 -8.25 5.72
N THR A 217 6.77 -8.19 4.60
CA THR A 217 6.89 -9.13 3.50
C THR A 217 7.40 -8.38 2.27
N GLN A 218 8.45 -8.90 1.63
CA GLN A 218 9.00 -8.33 0.40
C GLN A 218 8.81 -9.32 -0.75
N VAL A 219 8.25 -8.81 -1.85
CA VAL A 219 8.08 -9.57 -3.11
C VAL A 219 8.88 -8.85 -4.18
N ALA A 220 9.85 -9.55 -4.77
CA ALA A 220 10.59 -9.04 -5.93
C ALA A 220 9.82 -9.35 -7.20
N TRP A 221 9.64 -8.37 -8.07
CA TRP A 221 8.93 -8.51 -9.32
C TRP A 221 9.49 -7.58 -10.40
N GLU A 222 9.15 -7.84 -11.63
CA GLU A 222 9.60 -7.06 -12.78
C GLU A 222 8.40 -6.54 -13.55
N ASP A 223 8.49 -5.28 -13.96
CA ASP A 223 7.55 -4.65 -14.89
C ASP A 223 8.31 -4.23 -16.15
N ARG A 224 7.72 -4.54 -17.30
CA ARG A 224 8.31 -4.20 -18.60
C ARG A 224 7.64 -2.94 -19.12
N MET A 225 8.45 -1.90 -19.24
CA MET A 225 7.99 -0.59 -19.69
C MET A 225 8.79 -0.12 -20.91
N THR A 226 8.12 0.51 -21.86
CA THR A 226 8.76 1.26 -22.93
C THR A 226 9.41 2.54 -22.42
N PRO A 227 10.34 3.16 -23.14
CA PRO A 227 10.90 4.46 -22.77
C PRO A 227 9.82 5.54 -22.60
N GLU A 228 8.78 5.53 -23.42
CA GLU A 228 7.66 6.47 -23.39
C GLU A 228 6.83 6.29 -22.11
N GLU A 229 6.57 5.04 -21.70
CA GLU A 229 5.87 4.73 -20.45
C GLU A 229 6.67 5.16 -19.23
N ILE A 230 8.00 5.00 -19.24
CA ILE A 230 8.89 5.47 -18.17
C ILE A 230 8.84 7.00 -18.05
N LEU A 231 8.85 7.73 -19.17
CA LEU A 231 8.70 9.17 -19.17
C LEU A 231 7.34 9.61 -18.61
N THR A 232 6.27 8.97 -19.07
CA THR A 232 4.91 9.21 -18.58
C THR A 232 4.80 8.90 -17.09
N LEU A 233 5.36 7.78 -16.63
CA LEU A 233 5.43 7.46 -15.19
C LEU A 233 6.10 8.59 -14.39
N GLY A 234 7.17 9.19 -14.92
CA GLY A 234 7.85 10.31 -14.28
C GLY A 234 6.93 11.53 -14.10
N THR A 235 6.13 11.86 -15.09
CA THR A 235 5.20 13.01 -15.06
C THR A 235 4.01 12.79 -14.12
N THR A 236 3.63 11.54 -13.84
CA THR A 236 2.55 11.22 -12.89
C THR A 236 2.99 11.23 -11.42
N ARG A 237 4.27 11.50 -11.13
CA ARG A 237 4.76 11.58 -9.75
C ARG A 237 4.35 12.89 -9.09
N SER A 238 3.94 12.81 -7.83
CA SER A 238 3.56 13.98 -7.04
C SER A 238 4.63 15.08 -7.00
N SER A 239 5.90 14.71 -7.01
CA SER A 239 7.04 15.62 -7.06
C SER A 239 7.11 16.42 -8.37
N TYR A 240 6.69 15.82 -9.49
CA TYR A 240 6.63 16.49 -10.79
C TYR A 240 5.41 17.41 -10.87
N ILE A 241 4.25 16.93 -10.48
CA ILE A 241 2.99 17.69 -10.49
C ILE A 241 3.13 18.97 -9.66
N ARG A 242 3.69 18.88 -8.44
CA ARG A 242 3.94 20.04 -7.58
C ARG A 242 5.00 21.03 -8.12
N SER A 243 5.86 20.63 -9.05
CA SER A 243 6.88 21.51 -9.62
C SER A 243 6.46 22.17 -10.93
N SER A 244 5.27 21.85 -11.45
CA SER A 244 4.69 22.40 -12.66
C SER A 244 3.72 23.57 -12.38
N GLU A 245 3.42 23.82 -11.10
CA GLU A 245 2.70 24.99 -10.60
C GLU A 245 3.70 26.11 -10.21
#